data_e7002b9cf693bc6a8c9f3408b867c6fc
#
_entry.id   e7002b9cf693bc6a8c9f3408b867c6fc
#
_cell.length_a   1.000
_cell.length_b   1.000
_cell.length_c   1.000
_cell.angle_alpha   90.00
_cell.angle_beta   90.00
_cell.angle_gamma   90.00
#
_symmetry.space_group_name_H-M   'P 1'
#
loop_
_entity.id
_entity.type
_entity.pdbx_description
1 polymer ?
#
loop_
_entity_poly.entity_id
_entity_poly.type
_entity_poly.pdbx_seq_one_letter_code
_entity_poly.pdbx_strand_id
1 'polypeptide(L)'
;MKYLGSICKRVRAVGMTECSKVKGSRRQHPPGQHGADRKKKSDYAKHLMEKQKIRWTYNISEKQFYNTFQEAVRRKGVTGTILLQLLESRLDNVVFRSGLVGTRAQGRQLINHGHFLVNGKPVNIASYRLKPTDKVSVRDKSRSLVKTMQRGWLKPDWLNCDLE
;
A
#
# COMPACT_ATOMS: atom_id res chain seq x y z
N MET A 1 -12.43 -6.81 5.56
CA MET A 1 -11.94 -7.32 6.87
C MET A 1 -10.51 -6.82 7.12
N LYS A 2 -10.25 -6.22 8.27
CA LYS A 2 -8.92 -5.70 8.64
C LYS A 2 -8.05 -6.85 9.16
N TYR A 3 -6.81 -6.97 8.68
CA TYR A 3 -5.89 -7.96 9.21
C TYR A 3 -5.31 -7.50 10.55
N LEU A 4 -5.57 -8.24 11.61
CA LEU A 4 -5.13 -7.94 12.98
C LEU A 4 -3.83 -8.68 13.38
N GLY A 5 -3.37 -9.63 12.58
CA GLY A 5 -2.18 -10.40 12.87
C GLY A 5 -0.87 -9.65 12.58
N SER A 6 0.25 -10.27 12.93
CA SER A 6 1.58 -9.70 12.71
C SER A 6 1.92 -9.56 11.22
N ILE A 7 2.25 -8.35 10.79
CA ILE A 7 2.70 -8.06 9.43
C ILE A 7 3.98 -8.84 9.08
N CYS A 8 4.87 -9.04 10.05
CA CYS A 8 6.11 -9.81 9.87
C CYS A 8 5.86 -11.27 9.43
N LYS A 9 4.73 -11.88 9.86
CA LYS A 9 4.36 -13.22 9.37
C LYS A 9 4.07 -13.21 7.85
N ARG A 10 3.34 -12.19 7.37
CA ARG A 10 3.04 -12.02 5.93
C ARG A 10 4.30 -11.77 5.12
N VAL A 11 5.14 -10.85 5.59
CA VAL A 11 6.41 -10.50 4.93
C VAL A 11 7.29 -11.73 4.76
N ARG A 12 7.50 -12.51 5.82
CA ARG A 12 8.28 -13.75 5.76
C ARG A 12 7.65 -14.83 4.89
N ALA A 13 6.32 -14.95 4.88
CA ALA A 13 5.62 -15.94 4.07
C ALA A 13 5.89 -15.79 2.57
N VAL A 14 6.06 -14.56 2.09
CA VAL A 14 6.26 -14.26 0.66
C VAL A 14 7.67 -13.76 0.33
N GLY A 15 8.58 -13.74 1.32
CA GLY A 15 9.96 -13.31 1.10
C GLY A 15 10.10 -11.83 0.73
N MET A 16 9.26 -10.96 1.28
CA MET A 16 9.39 -9.51 1.07
C MET A 16 10.45 -8.93 2.04
N THR A 17 11.30 -8.04 1.53
CA THR A 17 12.31 -7.32 2.33
C THR A 17 11.76 -6.02 2.90
N GLU A 18 10.76 -5.43 2.25
CA GLU A 18 10.20 -4.14 2.62
C GLU A 18 9.08 -4.27 3.67
N CYS A 19 9.45 -4.17 4.92
CA CYS A 19 8.47 -3.94 5.98
C CYS A 19 8.93 -2.79 6.87
N SER A 20 8.16 -1.74 6.93
CA SER A 20 8.43 -0.56 7.77
C SER A 20 8.57 -0.86 9.27
N LYS A 21 8.21 -2.06 9.70
CA LYS A 21 8.33 -2.53 11.10
C LYS A 21 9.44 -3.57 11.31
N VAL A 22 10.14 -4.01 10.26
CA VAL A 22 11.18 -5.02 10.37
C VAL A 22 12.56 -4.38 10.56
N LYS A 23 12.78 -3.71 11.66
CA LYS A 23 14.12 -3.72 12.24
C LYS A 23 14.31 -5.12 12.84
N GLY A 24 14.99 -6.00 12.09
CA GLY A 24 15.43 -7.30 12.57
C GLY A 24 14.30 -8.30 12.84
N SER A 25 13.70 -8.87 11.81
CA SER A 25 13.04 -10.15 12.00
C SER A 25 14.11 -11.17 12.41
N ARG A 26 14.13 -11.55 13.68
CA ARG A 26 15.06 -12.57 14.22
C ARG A 26 14.96 -13.91 13.44
N ARG A 27 13.85 -14.13 12.75
CA ARG A 27 13.57 -15.35 11.98
C ARG A 27 13.51 -15.04 10.50
N GLN A 28 14.36 -15.65 9.69
CA GLN A 28 14.43 -15.43 8.25
C GLN A 28 13.55 -16.40 7.45
N HIS A 29 13.12 -17.51 8.08
CA HIS A 29 12.29 -18.53 7.43
C HIS A 29 10.79 -18.18 7.45
N PRO A 30 9.97 -18.73 6.55
CA PRO A 30 8.51 -18.60 6.55
C PRO A 30 7.87 -18.97 7.90
N PRO A 31 6.69 -18.43 8.23
CA PRO A 31 5.99 -18.77 9.47
C PRO A 31 5.42 -20.18 9.42
N GLY A 32 5.29 -20.80 10.60
CA GLY A 32 4.74 -22.14 10.79
C GLY A 32 5.76 -23.10 11.33
N GLN A 33 5.29 -24.27 11.77
CA GLN A 33 6.13 -25.35 12.34
C GLN A 33 7.18 -25.84 11.32
N HIS A 34 6.78 -25.98 10.08
CA HIS A 34 7.59 -26.44 8.95
C HIS A 34 8.19 -25.28 8.11
N GLY A 35 8.30 -24.08 8.68
CA GLY A 35 8.78 -22.91 7.94
C GLY A 35 10.25 -23.00 7.53
N ALA A 36 11.06 -23.78 8.25
CA ALA A 36 12.48 -23.98 7.94
C ALA A 36 12.74 -25.10 6.91
N ASP A 37 11.73 -25.95 6.64
CA ASP A 37 11.88 -27.09 5.73
C ASP A 37 12.08 -26.63 4.29
N ARG A 38 12.99 -27.29 3.58
CA ARG A 38 13.21 -27.08 2.14
C ARG A 38 12.12 -27.80 1.35
N LYS A 39 11.08 -27.06 0.94
CA LYS A 39 10.01 -27.61 0.08
C LYS A 39 10.10 -27.01 -1.33
N LYS A 40 10.07 -27.87 -2.35
CA LYS A 40 9.92 -27.46 -3.75
C LYS A 40 8.54 -26.81 -3.92
N LYS A 41 8.51 -25.57 -4.41
CA LYS A 41 7.26 -24.84 -4.66
C LYS A 41 6.74 -25.21 -6.03
N SER A 42 5.46 -25.56 -6.13
CA SER A 42 4.76 -25.71 -7.40
C SER A 42 4.64 -24.36 -8.12
N ASP A 43 4.39 -24.37 -9.42
CA ASP A 43 4.23 -23.13 -10.18
C ASP A 43 2.99 -22.34 -9.73
N TYR A 44 1.92 -23.04 -9.39
CA TYR A 44 0.76 -22.43 -8.75
C TYR A 44 1.13 -21.68 -7.46
N ALA A 45 1.94 -22.29 -6.60
CA ALA A 45 2.37 -21.66 -5.36
C ALA A 45 3.23 -20.40 -5.61
N LYS A 46 4.08 -20.40 -6.65
CA LYS A 46 4.87 -19.24 -7.06
C LYS A 46 3.94 -18.08 -7.50
N HIS A 47 3.00 -18.34 -8.40
CA HIS A 47 2.03 -17.32 -8.85
C HIS A 47 1.16 -16.78 -7.72
N LEU A 48 0.71 -17.66 -6.81
CA LEU A 48 -0.04 -17.26 -5.64
C LEU A 48 0.79 -16.33 -4.73
N MET A 49 2.07 -16.63 -4.53
CA MET A 49 2.97 -15.78 -3.73
C MET A 49 3.14 -14.38 -4.35
N GLU A 50 3.34 -14.28 -5.66
CA GLU A 50 3.47 -12.98 -6.35
C GLU A 50 2.16 -12.16 -6.22
N LYS A 51 1.01 -12.78 -6.42
CA LYS A 51 -0.27 -12.13 -6.16
C LYS A 51 -0.38 -11.62 -4.72
N GLN A 52 0.00 -12.45 -3.74
CA GLN A 52 -0.05 -12.08 -2.32
C GLN A 52 0.94 -10.97 -1.96
N LYS A 53 2.13 -10.93 -2.60
CA LYS A 53 3.08 -9.82 -2.44
C LYS A 53 2.41 -8.49 -2.78
N ILE A 54 1.86 -8.37 -3.98
CA ILE A 54 1.18 -7.14 -4.43
C ILE A 54 0.06 -6.78 -3.45
N ARG A 55 -0.87 -7.70 -3.19
CA ARG A 55 -2.01 -7.46 -2.33
C ARG A 55 -1.62 -6.98 -0.92
N TRP A 56 -0.60 -7.58 -0.33
CA TRP A 56 -0.16 -7.21 1.02
C TRP A 56 0.66 -5.93 1.05
N THR A 57 1.42 -5.64 0.00
CA THR A 57 2.12 -4.36 -0.15
C THR A 57 1.12 -3.19 -0.11
N TYR A 58 0.04 -3.27 -0.90
CA TYR A 58 -1.00 -2.23 -0.91
C TYR A 58 -2.02 -2.35 0.23
N ASN A 59 -1.92 -3.40 1.05
CA ASN A 59 -2.82 -3.65 2.18
C ASN A 59 -4.30 -3.61 1.81
N ILE A 60 -4.69 -4.27 0.72
CA ILE A 60 -6.06 -4.36 0.20
C ILE A 60 -6.67 -5.74 0.45
N SER A 61 -8.02 -5.81 0.44
CA SER A 61 -8.75 -7.07 0.53
C SER A 61 -8.69 -7.85 -0.79
N GLU A 62 -8.95 -9.15 -0.76
CA GLU A 62 -8.99 -9.99 -1.97
C GLU A 62 -10.03 -9.47 -2.97
N LYS A 63 -11.24 -9.16 -2.49
CA LYS A 63 -12.32 -8.63 -3.32
C LYS A 63 -11.93 -7.32 -4.03
N GLN A 64 -11.29 -6.38 -3.32
CA GLN A 64 -10.83 -5.13 -3.92
C GLN A 64 -9.73 -5.36 -4.95
N PHE A 65 -8.79 -6.27 -4.66
CA PHE A 65 -7.74 -6.64 -5.59
C PHE A 65 -8.34 -7.25 -6.87
N TYR A 66 -9.26 -8.21 -6.73
CA TYR A 66 -9.94 -8.85 -7.85
C TYR A 66 -10.71 -7.84 -8.71
N ASN A 67 -11.47 -6.94 -8.10
CA ASN A 67 -12.19 -5.89 -8.83
C ASN A 67 -11.23 -4.96 -9.60
N THR A 68 -10.09 -4.61 -9.00
CA THR A 68 -9.07 -3.79 -9.67
C THR A 68 -8.41 -4.55 -10.83
N PHE A 69 -8.18 -5.84 -10.67
CA PHE A 69 -7.67 -6.71 -11.73
C PHE A 69 -8.66 -6.81 -12.90
N GLN A 70 -9.94 -7.05 -12.62
CA GLN A 70 -10.99 -7.08 -13.64
C GLN A 70 -11.06 -5.77 -14.45
N GLU A 71 -10.89 -4.65 -13.78
CA GLU A 71 -10.82 -3.36 -14.46
C GLU A 71 -9.55 -3.22 -15.31
N ALA A 72 -8.39 -3.69 -14.81
CA ALA A 72 -7.16 -3.68 -15.57
C ALA A 72 -7.26 -4.52 -16.85
N VAL A 73 -7.93 -5.67 -16.79
CA VAL A 73 -8.18 -6.53 -17.96
C VAL A 73 -9.05 -5.85 -19.03
N ARG A 74 -10.03 -5.03 -18.60
CA ARG A 74 -10.91 -4.28 -19.55
C ARG A 74 -10.20 -3.14 -20.27
N ARG A 75 -9.07 -2.67 -19.75
CA ARG A 75 -8.33 -1.55 -20.36
C ARG A 75 -7.37 -2.06 -21.44
N LYS A 76 -7.21 -1.28 -22.51
CA LYS A 76 -6.23 -1.58 -23.56
C LYS A 76 -4.81 -1.40 -23.03
N GLY A 77 -3.94 -2.37 -23.22
CA GLY A 77 -2.52 -2.34 -22.84
C GLY A 77 -2.10 -3.56 -22.02
N VAL A 78 -0.90 -3.49 -21.43
CA VAL A 78 -0.34 -4.57 -20.60
C VAL A 78 -1.06 -4.59 -19.24
N THR A 79 -1.85 -5.63 -19.00
CA THR A 79 -2.71 -5.76 -17.81
C THR A 79 -1.94 -5.56 -16.49
N GLY A 80 -0.72 -6.12 -16.40
CA GLY A 80 0.12 -5.98 -15.19
C GLY A 80 0.50 -4.53 -14.89
N THR A 81 0.92 -3.78 -15.91
CA THR A 81 1.27 -2.36 -15.78
C THR A 81 0.05 -1.54 -15.39
N ILE A 82 -1.08 -1.77 -16.04
CA ILE A 82 -2.35 -1.08 -15.74
C ILE A 82 -2.81 -1.39 -14.31
N LEU A 83 -2.70 -2.64 -13.86
CA LEU A 83 -3.03 -3.02 -12.50
C LEU A 83 -2.19 -2.24 -11.47
N LEU A 84 -0.89 -2.15 -11.68
CA LEU A 84 0.00 -1.39 -10.81
C LEU A 84 -0.31 0.09 -10.82
N GLN A 85 -0.59 0.69 -11.99
CA GLN A 85 -1.02 2.09 -12.11
C GLN A 85 -2.31 2.35 -11.33
N LEU A 86 -3.30 1.46 -11.42
CA LEU A 86 -4.55 1.57 -10.67
C LEU A 86 -4.35 1.46 -9.16
N LEU A 87 -3.38 0.66 -8.72
CA LEU A 87 -3.05 0.52 -7.30
C LEU A 87 -2.22 1.70 -6.78
N GLU A 88 -1.30 2.23 -7.59
CA GLU A 88 -0.51 3.41 -7.23
C GLU A 88 -1.35 4.69 -7.20
N SER A 89 -2.36 4.85 -8.07
CA SER A 89 -3.24 6.03 -8.12
C SER A 89 -4.23 6.14 -6.94
N ARG A 90 -4.28 5.17 -6.03
CA ARG A 90 -5.16 5.23 -4.86
C ARG A 90 -4.68 6.29 -3.86
N LEU A 91 -5.62 7.04 -3.29
CA LEU A 91 -5.32 8.10 -2.33
C LEU A 91 -4.55 7.60 -1.10
N ASP A 92 -4.91 6.41 -0.56
CA ASP A 92 -4.20 5.82 0.59
C ASP A 92 -2.74 5.49 0.27
N ASN A 93 -2.45 5.11 -0.97
CA ASN A 93 -1.10 4.84 -1.42
C ASN A 93 -0.31 6.13 -1.72
N VAL A 94 -0.92 7.11 -2.38
CA VAL A 94 -0.26 8.39 -2.68
C VAL A 94 0.13 9.12 -1.40
N VAL A 95 -0.75 9.19 -0.39
CA VAL A 95 -0.45 9.77 0.93
C VAL A 95 0.69 9.03 1.64
N PHE A 96 0.81 7.71 1.44
CA PHE A 96 1.95 6.95 1.95
C PHE A 96 3.23 7.23 1.16
N ARG A 97 3.17 7.27 -0.17
CA ARG A 97 4.32 7.53 -1.05
C ARG A 97 4.86 8.96 -0.89
N SER A 98 4.00 9.92 -0.58
CA SER A 98 4.42 11.30 -0.28
C SER A 98 5.16 11.45 1.05
N GLY A 99 5.23 10.40 1.89
CA GLY A 99 5.89 10.43 3.18
C GLY A 99 5.08 11.09 4.30
N LEU A 100 3.85 11.52 4.04
CA LEU A 100 2.97 12.14 5.04
C LEU A 100 2.56 11.17 6.15
N VAL A 101 2.64 9.86 5.90
CA VAL A 101 2.29 8.83 6.88
C VAL A 101 3.29 7.67 6.87
N GLY A 102 3.44 7.01 8.01
CA GLY A 102 4.37 5.90 8.16
C GLY A 102 3.93 4.57 7.56
N THR A 103 2.62 4.39 7.32
CA THR A 103 2.06 3.15 6.75
C THR A 103 0.79 3.43 5.94
N ARG A 104 0.51 2.58 4.92
CA ARG A 104 -0.75 2.67 4.15
C ARG A 104 -2.00 2.47 5.03
N ALA A 105 -1.90 1.68 6.11
CA ALA A 105 -3.00 1.49 7.04
C ALA A 105 -3.30 2.78 7.84
N GLN A 106 -2.27 3.50 8.25
CA GLN A 106 -2.39 4.80 8.91
C GLN A 106 -2.97 5.84 7.94
N GLY A 107 -2.46 5.91 6.69
CA GLY A 107 -3.00 6.79 5.66
C GLY A 107 -4.49 6.55 5.43
N ARG A 108 -4.91 5.29 5.34
CA ARG A 108 -6.33 4.93 5.21
C ARG A 108 -7.18 5.43 6.37
N GLN A 109 -6.70 5.32 7.59
CA GLN A 109 -7.41 5.78 8.77
C GLN A 109 -7.56 7.31 8.75
N LEU A 110 -6.48 8.04 8.47
CA LEU A 110 -6.52 9.50 8.39
C LEU A 110 -7.42 10.01 7.26
N ILE A 111 -7.43 9.34 6.10
CA ILE A 111 -8.34 9.70 5.01
C ILE A 111 -9.79 9.49 5.44
N ASN A 112 -10.12 8.34 6.04
CA ASN A 112 -11.48 8.07 6.51
C ASN A 112 -11.95 9.07 7.58
N HIS A 113 -11.02 9.63 8.36
CA HIS A 113 -11.28 10.69 9.34
C HIS A 113 -11.31 12.10 8.73
N GLY A 114 -11.14 12.23 7.41
CA GLY A 114 -11.27 13.49 6.70
C GLY A 114 -10.12 14.48 6.91
N HIS A 115 -8.90 13.98 7.15
CA HIS A 115 -7.71 14.83 7.33
C HIS A 115 -7.10 15.34 6.02
N PHE A 116 -7.53 14.84 4.86
CA PHE A 116 -7.01 15.18 3.55
C PHE A 116 -8.05 15.81 2.63
N LEU A 117 -7.57 16.68 1.76
CA LEU A 117 -8.35 17.34 0.72
C LEU A 117 -7.78 16.94 -0.65
N VAL A 118 -8.66 16.77 -1.62
CA VAL A 118 -8.29 16.60 -3.03
C VAL A 118 -8.90 17.76 -3.81
N ASN A 119 -8.05 18.54 -4.48
CA ASN A 119 -8.49 19.75 -5.20
C ASN A 119 -9.32 20.70 -4.30
N GLY A 120 -8.90 20.85 -3.03
CA GLY A 120 -9.59 21.70 -2.05
C GLY A 120 -10.87 21.09 -1.43
N LYS A 121 -11.32 19.93 -1.89
CA LYS A 121 -12.54 19.27 -1.38
C LYS A 121 -12.18 18.14 -0.42
N PRO A 122 -12.88 17.98 0.72
CA PRO A 122 -12.62 16.90 1.67
C PRO A 122 -13.01 15.54 1.08
N VAL A 123 -12.10 14.57 1.15
CA VAL A 123 -12.31 13.21 0.69
C VAL A 123 -12.08 12.24 1.84
N ASN A 124 -13.08 11.40 2.14
CA ASN A 124 -13.03 10.37 3.19
C ASN A 124 -12.92 8.95 2.63
N ILE A 125 -12.75 8.79 1.31
CA ILE A 125 -12.68 7.49 0.65
C ILE A 125 -11.22 7.17 0.34
N ALA A 126 -10.61 6.24 1.08
CA ALA A 126 -9.22 5.84 0.90
C ALA A 126 -8.91 5.19 -0.46
N SER A 127 -9.91 4.59 -1.10
CA SER A 127 -9.79 4.00 -2.43
C SER A 127 -10.04 4.99 -3.56
N TYR A 128 -10.23 6.27 -3.25
CA TYR A 128 -10.38 7.33 -4.27
C TYR A 128 -9.17 7.30 -5.22
N ARG A 129 -9.43 7.36 -6.52
CA ARG A 129 -8.39 7.32 -7.56
C ARG A 129 -8.03 8.72 -7.98
N LEU A 130 -6.78 9.05 -7.79
CA LEU A 130 -6.22 10.32 -8.20
C LEU A 130 -5.84 10.29 -9.68
N LYS A 131 -6.05 11.41 -10.35
CA LYS A 131 -5.54 11.68 -11.70
C LYS A 131 -4.18 12.40 -11.60
N PRO A 132 -3.35 12.37 -12.64
CA PRO A 132 -2.02 13.02 -12.61
C PRO A 132 -2.05 14.52 -12.29
N THR A 133 -3.18 15.20 -12.53
CA THR A 133 -3.35 16.64 -12.28
C THR A 133 -3.94 16.97 -10.90
N ASP A 134 -4.34 15.95 -10.13
CA ASP A 134 -4.99 16.18 -8.84
C ASP A 134 -3.98 16.63 -7.79
N LYS A 135 -4.36 17.66 -7.01
CA LYS A 135 -3.60 18.18 -5.88
C LYS A 135 -4.15 17.62 -4.57
N VAL A 136 -3.28 16.98 -3.80
CA VAL A 136 -3.63 16.46 -2.47
C VAL A 136 -3.03 17.39 -1.42
N SER A 137 -3.84 17.89 -0.50
CA SER A 137 -3.40 18.74 0.60
C SER A 137 -3.90 18.23 1.96
N VAL A 138 -3.23 18.64 3.01
CA VAL A 138 -3.63 18.34 4.39
C VAL A 138 -4.58 19.44 4.88
N ARG A 139 -5.65 19.05 5.56
CA ARG A 139 -6.57 19.99 6.18
C ARG A 139 -5.86 20.81 7.25
N ASP A 140 -6.09 22.13 7.34
CA ASP A 140 -5.37 23.04 8.26
C ASP A 140 -5.39 22.56 9.72
N LYS A 141 -6.55 22.15 10.22
CA LYS A 141 -6.71 21.57 11.57
C LYS A 141 -5.89 20.31 11.83
N SER A 142 -5.38 19.65 10.78
CA SER A 142 -4.68 18.38 10.85
C SER A 142 -3.19 18.50 10.54
N ARG A 143 -2.68 19.70 10.22
CA ARG A 143 -1.27 19.91 9.85
C ARG A 143 -0.32 19.51 10.98
N SER A 144 -0.59 19.89 12.21
CA SER A 144 0.24 19.51 13.37
C SER A 144 0.31 18.00 13.56
N LEU A 145 -0.84 17.32 13.47
CA LEU A 145 -0.93 15.87 13.58
C LEU A 145 -0.13 15.15 12.48
N VAL A 146 -0.26 15.61 11.23
CA VAL A 146 0.44 14.98 10.10
C VAL A 146 1.95 15.25 10.18
N LYS A 147 2.39 16.45 10.59
CA LYS A 147 3.83 16.75 10.80
C LYS A 147 4.49 15.78 11.77
N THR A 148 3.83 15.40 12.86
CA THR A 148 4.37 14.41 13.83
C THR A 148 4.48 12.99 13.26
N MET A 149 3.75 12.67 12.19
CA MET A 149 3.69 11.37 11.57
C MET A 149 4.55 11.23 10.31
N GLN A 150 5.09 12.34 9.81
CA GLN A 150 5.93 12.37 8.62
C GLN A 150 7.15 11.45 8.78
N ARG A 151 7.47 10.72 7.71
CA ARG A 151 8.69 9.95 7.61
C ARG A 151 9.40 10.34 6.33
N GLY A 152 10.70 10.60 6.41
CA GLY A 152 11.56 10.87 5.27
C GLY A 152 11.80 9.63 4.41
N TRP A 153 10.77 9.19 3.68
CA TRP A 153 10.92 8.14 2.68
C TRP A 153 11.46 8.73 1.37
N LEU A 154 12.18 7.93 0.60
CA LEU A 154 12.50 8.27 -0.78
C LEU A 154 11.18 8.46 -1.56
N LYS A 155 10.93 9.70 -1.96
CA LYS A 155 9.78 10.05 -2.78
C LYS A 155 10.02 9.51 -4.19
N PRO A 156 9.02 8.91 -4.84
CA PRO A 156 9.15 8.52 -6.24
C PRO A 156 9.16 9.76 -7.15
N ASP A 157 9.91 9.71 -8.25
CA ASP A 157 10.14 10.84 -9.18
C ASP A 157 8.85 11.39 -9.81
N TRP A 158 7.81 10.54 -9.91
CA TRP A 158 6.51 10.92 -10.49
C TRP A 158 5.61 11.73 -9.52
N LEU A 159 6.05 11.90 -8.27
CA LEU A 159 5.24 12.58 -7.23
C LEU A 159 5.92 13.89 -6.80
N ASN A 160 5.37 15.02 -7.20
CA ASN A 160 5.79 16.32 -6.71
C ASN A 160 5.16 16.57 -5.33
N CYS A 161 5.98 16.79 -4.31
CA CYS A 161 5.53 17.05 -2.95
C CYS A 161 6.19 18.32 -2.41
N ASP A 162 5.39 19.33 -2.17
CA ASP A 162 5.76 20.50 -1.38
C ASP A 162 5.31 20.20 0.06
N LEU A 163 6.27 19.91 0.92
CA LEU A 163 6.05 19.61 2.34
C LEU A 163 6.43 20.84 3.17
N GLU A 164 5.70 21.95 2.97
CA GLU A 164 5.79 23.12 3.86
C GLU A 164 4.99 22.93 5.15
#